data_077af79e2e8b1725cab91d316c78268e
#
_entry.id   077af79e2e8b1725cab91d316c78268e
#
_cell.length_a   1.000
_cell.length_b   1.000
_cell.length_c   1.000
_cell.angle_alpha   90.00
_cell.angle_beta   90.00
_cell.angle_gamma   90.00
#
_symmetry.space_group_name_H-M   'P 1'
#
loop_
_entity.id
_entity.type
_entity.pdbx_description
1 polymer ?
#
loop_
_entity_poly.entity_id
_entity_poly.type
_entity_poly.pdbx_seq_one_letter_code
_entity_poly.pdbx_strand_id
1 'polypeptide(L)'
;MWYSLARNDRCLRAATYSFPGAVMKKTYVTTMPNHIGAFLKASECFAALGMNITRVSYNKAVDSHTLFIDAEGTEEQIRQADEMLTGIGYLQSDEQSRAVVLLEFMLKDRPGSVTEILRLIQEYRLNISYISSQENGTDYQAFKMGLFVEDEAKLHEFAARAKEICAVRVIDYNHSEKVYDNSIFYRSFVHGLMEETGLPESAREGLLVNSNLIMQMLDENGLSPFKTFESISRFANLLSVSRGGAFAPRITRHSIADQTEIILIEPPCGSNTAIIRSMGETLFIDCGYALYREEMITLFQELLPEWETMKKSILITHADVDHCGLLSLFDEVFASEKSRECLLLEYEGKNGFREQNPLHRPYINICKTLTGYRPVAPEKVTALWGTDEDQKEPLQQIGFFRFGELHFEVYQGQGGHLPGEIILIDYTHHIAFTGDVFINTHGMTREQKAYNQYAPVLMTSVDTNPELCALERRTFMQRLGAGSWQIFGAHGMKKDYQVQAGS
;
A
#
# COMPACT_ATOMS: atom_id res chain seq x y z
N MET A 1 40.28 10.35 -41.23
CA MET A 1 39.74 9.29 -42.08
C MET A 1 38.43 8.84 -41.43
N TRP A 2 37.45 9.49 -41.75
CA TRP A 2 36.16 9.27 -42.47
C TRP A 2 35.74 7.82 -42.51
N TYR A 3 34.65 7.45 -41.82
CA TYR A 3 33.49 6.80 -42.42
C TYR A 3 32.21 7.07 -41.59
N SER A 4 31.34 7.83 -42.23
CA SER A 4 29.92 7.97 -41.93
C SER A 4 29.19 6.76 -42.46
N LEU A 5 28.16 6.25 -41.76
CA LEU A 5 26.99 5.63 -42.43
C LEU A 5 25.78 5.52 -41.48
N ALA A 6 24.80 6.28 -41.89
CA ALA A 6 23.38 5.95 -41.98
C ALA A 6 22.57 5.60 -40.71
N ARG A 7 21.70 6.54 -40.37
CA ARG A 7 20.41 6.35 -39.66
C ARG A 7 19.63 5.21 -40.28
N ASN A 8 19.16 4.32 -39.45
CA ASN A 8 17.95 3.55 -39.74
C ASN A 8 17.02 3.62 -38.53
N ASP A 9 16.01 4.47 -38.63
CA ASP A 9 14.82 4.45 -37.80
C ASP A 9 14.12 3.09 -37.99
N ARG A 10 14.20 2.24 -36.98
CA ARG A 10 13.24 1.15 -36.81
C ARG A 10 12.69 1.23 -35.37
N CYS A 11 11.45 1.69 -35.30
CA CYS A 11 10.55 1.47 -34.18
C CYS A 11 10.69 0.01 -33.70
N LEU A 12 11.45 -0.22 -32.66
CA LEU A 12 11.41 -1.48 -31.91
C LEU A 12 10.13 -1.42 -31.05
N ARG A 13 9.04 -1.97 -31.60
CA ARG A 13 7.95 -2.49 -30.79
C ARG A 13 8.61 -3.49 -29.83
N ALA A 14 8.50 -3.23 -28.53
CA ALA A 14 8.84 -4.22 -27.51
C ALA A 14 7.95 -5.44 -27.75
N ALA A 15 8.51 -6.46 -28.40
CA ALA A 15 7.93 -7.78 -28.42
C ALA A 15 8.17 -8.35 -27.03
N THR A 16 7.10 -8.41 -26.23
CA THR A 16 7.04 -9.28 -25.05
C THR A 16 7.27 -10.70 -25.55
N TYR A 17 8.48 -11.21 -25.34
CA TYR A 17 8.75 -12.63 -25.49
C TYR A 17 8.08 -13.37 -24.34
N SER A 18 6.81 -13.73 -24.54
CA SER A 18 6.13 -14.74 -23.75
C SER A 18 6.72 -16.09 -24.14
N PHE A 19 7.32 -16.80 -23.20
CA PHE A 19 7.71 -18.19 -23.41
C PHE A 19 6.42 -19.02 -23.57
N PRO A 20 6.21 -19.73 -24.69
CA PRO A 20 5.03 -20.57 -24.85
C PRO A 20 5.07 -21.68 -23.80
N GLY A 21 4.13 -21.65 -22.84
CA GLY A 21 3.99 -22.65 -21.79
C GLY A 21 4.20 -22.17 -20.36
N ALA A 22 4.51 -20.90 -20.12
CA ALA A 22 4.54 -20.37 -18.77
C ALA A 22 3.14 -20.47 -18.12
N VAL A 23 3.04 -21.12 -16.97
CA VAL A 23 1.81 -21.18 -16.16
C VAL A 23 1.65 -19.87 -15.43
N MET A 24 0.51 -19.24 -15.63
CA MET A 24 0.11 -18.01 -14.95
C MET A 24 -1.06 -18.28 -14.02
N LYS A 25 -1.17 -17.51 -12.95
CA LYS A 25 -2.31 -17.52 -12.05
C LYS A 25 -3.21 -16.32 -12.33
N LYS A 26 -4.51 -16.57 -12.49
CA LYS A 26 -5.54 -15.53 -12.62
C LYS A 26 -6.63 -15.72 -11.58
N THR A 27 -7.04 -14.62 -10.95
CA THR A 27 -8.22 -14.58 -10.09
C THR A 27 -9.41 -14.07 -10.90
N TYR A 28 -10.47 -14.84 -10.94
CA TYR A 28 -11.76 -14.43 -11.51
C TYR A 28 -12.65 -13.90 -10.40
N VAL A 29 -13.13 -12.68 -10.53
CA VAL A 29 -14.13 -12.07 -9.68
C VAL A 29 -15.44 -12.08 -10.46
N THR A 30 -16.39 -12.88 -10.03
CA THR A 30 -17.62 -13.11 -10.78
C THR A 30 -18.83 -13.20 -9.86
N THR A 31 -20.02 -13.20 -10.43
CA THR A 31 -21.26 -13.40 -9.70
C THR A 31 -21.67 -14.86 -9.78
N MET A 32 -21.92 -15.50 -8.64
CA MET A 32 -22.43 -16.87 -8.63
C MET A 32 -23.95 -16.87 -8.84
N PRO A 33 -24.45 -17.49 -9.93
CA PRO A 33 -25.87 -17.60 -10.15
C PRO A 33 -26.58 -18.37 -9.03
N ASN A 34 -27.75 -17.89 -8.60
CA ASN A 34 -28.52 -18.51 -7.50
C ASN A 34 -29.33 -19.73 -7.98
N HIS A 35 -28.67 -20.77 -8.40
CA HIS A 35 -29.29 -22.04 -8.75
C HIS A 35 -28.41 -23.24 -8.41
N ILE A 36 -29.01 -24.41 -8.23
CA ILE A 36 -28.30 -25.65 -7.96
C ILE A 36 -27.34 -25.99 -9.12
N GLY A 37 -26.10 -26.32 -8.79
CA GLY A 37 -25.07 -26.68 -9.78
C GLY A 37 -24.40 -25.46 -10.46
N ALA A 38 -24.65 -24.24 -10.00
CA ALA A 38 -24.02 -23.04 -10.57
C ALA A 38 -22.48 -23.20 -10.62
N PHE A 39 -21.83 -23.44 -9.50
CA PHE A 39 -20.36 -23.59 -9.48
C PHE A 39 -19.85 -24.78 -10.30
N LEU A 40 -20.65 -25.86 -10.44
CA LEU A 40 -20.30 -27.00 -11.27
C LEU A 40 -20.03 -26.58 -12.72
N LYS A 41 -20.87 -25.74 -13.31
CA LYS A 41 -20.71 -25.25 -14.68
C LYS A 41 -19.42 -24.45 -14.86
N ALA A 42 -19.07 -23.59 -13.90
CA ALA A 42 -17.80 -22.86 -13.94
C ALA A 42 -16.60 -23.82 -13.81
N SER A 43 -16.66 -24.77 -12.89
CA SER A 43 -15.59 -25.74 -12.69
C SER A 43 -15.39 -26.65 -13.93
N GLU A 44 -16.46 -27.01 -14.64
CA GLU A 44 -16.40 -27.78 -15.88
C GLU A 44 -15.67 -27.01 -17.01
N CYS A 45 -15.79 -25.67 -17.06
CA CYS A 45 -15.03 -24.86 -18.00
C CYS A 45 -13.53 -24.98 -17.77
N PHE A 46 -13.08 -24.84 -16.53
CA PHE A 46 -11.66 -24.98 -16.18
C PHE A 46 -11.16 -26.41 -16.41
N ALA A 47 -11.95 -27.40 -16.03
CA ALA A 47 -11.60 -28.81 -16.24
C ALA A 47 -11.47 -29.16 -17.75
N ALA A 48 -12.35 -28.66 -18.60
CA ALA A 48 -12.29 -28.88 -20.04
C ALA A 48 -11.04 -28.30 -20.70
N LEU A 49 -10.46 -27.25 -20.09
CA LEU A 49 -9.23 -26.63 -20.52
C LEU A 49 -7.98 -27.21 -19.85
N GLY A 50 -8.14 -28.18 -18.93
CA GLY A 50 -7.04 -28.73 -18.13
C GLY A 50 -6.43 -27.72 -17.16
N MET A 51 -7.17 -26.68 -16.79
CA MET A 51 -6.74 -25.69 -15.79
C MET A 51 -7.01 -26.15 -14.38
N ASN A 52 -6.09 -25.86 -13.48
CA ASN A 52 -6.24 -26.18 -12.06
C ASN A 52 -6.86 -24.99 -11.32
N ILE A 53 -7.94 -25.24 -10.58
CA ILE A 53 -8.52 -24.29 -9.63
C ILE A 53 -7.74 -24.41 -8.33
N THR A 54 -7.00 -23.37 -7.96
CA THR A 54 -6.16 -23.38 -6.75
C THR A 54 -6.85 -22.79 -5.53
N ARG A 55 -7.89 -21.97 -5.73
CA ARG A 55 -8.70 -21.40 -4.66
C ARG A 55 -10.11 -21.09 -5.16
N VAL A 56 -11.08 -21.27 -4.29
CA VAL A 56 -12.44 -20.77 -4.45
C VAL A 56 -12.83 -20.07 -3.16
N SER A 57 -13.37 -18.87 -3.26
CA SER A 57 -13.96 -18.19 -2.12
C SER A 57 -15.37 -17.74 -2.48
N TYR A 58 -16.32 -18.23 -1.73
CA TYR A 58 -17.73 -17.86 -1.78
C TYR A 58 -18.28 -17.95 -0.37
N ASN A 59 -18.54 -16.82 0.24
CA ASN A 59 -19.09 -16.78 1.60
C ASN A 59 -20.45 -16.10 1.58
N LYS A 60 -21.50 -16.92 1.62
CA LYS A 60 -22.89 -16.45 1.55
C LYS A 60 -23.26 -15.54 2.73
N ALA A 61 -22.60 -15.68 3.87
CA ALA A 61 -22.83 -14.83 5.05
C ALA A 61 -22.16 -13.47 4.92
N VAL A 62 -21.11 -13.37 4.08
CA VAL A 62 -20.34 -12.14 3.83
C VAL A 62 -20.72 -11.51 2.50
N ASP A 63 -20.87 -12.30 1.45
CA ASP A 63 -21.33 -11.87 0.12
C ASP A 63 -22.04 -13.03 -0.56
N SER A 64 -23.36 -12.90 -0.71
CA SER A 64 -24.19 -13.99 -1.24
C SER A 64 -23.99 -14.23 -2.73
N HIS A 65 -23.20 -13.42 -3.44
CA HIS A 65 -23.12 -13.45 -4.90
C HIS A 65 -21.71 -13.40 -5.46
N THR A 66 -20.76 -12.72 -4.81
CA THR A 66 -19.40 -12.62 -5.38
C THR A 66 -18.62 -13.90 -5.14
N LEU A 67 -18.24 -14.53 -6.24
CA LEU A 67 -17.42 -15.74 -6.29
C LEU A 67 -16.02 -15.35 -6.77
N PHE A 68 -15.02 -15.74 -6.01
CA PHE A 68 -13.62 -15.61 -6.38
C PHE A 68 -13.08 -16.99 -6.75
N ILE A 69 -12.49 -17.12 -7.94
CA ILE A 69 -11.87 -18.35 -8.41
C ILE A 69 -10.44 -18.04 -8.81
N ASP A 70 -9.48 -18.63 -8.13
CA ASP A 70 -8.09 -18.60 -8.57
C ASP A 70 -7.82 -19.85 -9.43
N ALA A 71 -7.40 -19.65 -10.65
CA ALA A 71 -7.05 -20.73 -11.55
C ALA A 71 -5.67 -20.51 -12.16
N GLU A 72 -4.99 -21.62 -12.45
CA GLU A 72 -3.68 -21.67 -13.08
C GLU A 72 -3.76 -22.29 -14.46
N GLY A 73 -3.13 -21.63 -15.43
CA GLY A 73 -3.08 -22.09 -16.81
C GLY A 73 -2.13 -21.27 -17.66
N THR A 74 -1.93 -21.66 -18.90
CA THR A 74 -1.21 -20.87 -19.91
C THR A 74 -2.05 -19.66 -20.33
N GLU A 75 -1.44 -18.65 -20.92
CA GLU A 75 -2.13 -17.47 -21.44
C GLU A 75 -3.30 -17.83 -22.38
N GLU A 76 -3.11 -18.81 -23.24
CA GLU A 76 -4.16 -19.28 -24.15
C GLU A 76 -5.31 -19.99 -23.39
N GLN A 77 -5.01 -20.79 -22.38
CA GLN A 77 -6.04 -21.42 -21.55
C GLN A 77 -6.85 -20.37 -20.76
N ILE A 78 -6.18 -19.33 -20.25
CA ILE A 78 -6.85 -18.22 -19.55
C ILE A 78 -7.79 -17.50 -20.50
N ARG A 79 -7.36 -17.17 -21.73
CA ARG A 79 -8.21 -16.53 -22.73
C ARG A 79 -9.42 -17.39 -23.09
N GLN A 80 -9.24 -18.68 -23.30
CA GLN A 80 -10.34 -19.60 -23.56
C GLN A 80 -11.30 -19.73 -22.36
N ALA A 81 -10.78 -19.72 -21.14
CA ALA A 81 -11.60 -19.72 -19.94
C ALA A 81 -12.47 -18.46 -19.84
N ASP A 82 -11.93 -17.28 -20.19
CA ASP A 82 -12.69 -16.02 -20.24
C ASP A 82 -13.87 -16.12 -21.22
N GLU A 83 -13.64 -16.68 -22.41
CA GLU A 83 -14.69 -16.87 -23.44
C GLU A 83 -15.76 -17.86 -22.95
N MET A 84 -15.35 -19.00 -22.37
CA MET A 84 -16.29 -20.01 -21.86
C MET A 84 -17.11 -19.50 -20.68
N LEU A 85 -16.47 -18.82 -19.71
CA LEU A 85 -17.16 -18.24 -18.56
C LEU A 85 -18.14 -17.14 -18.98
N THR A 86 -17.75 -16.32 -19.96
CA THR A 86 -18.67 -15.34 -20.57
C THR A 86 -19.85 -16.02 -21.24
N GLY A 87 -19.62 -17.11 -21.98
CA GLY A 87 -20.67 -17.86 -22.68
C GLY A 87 -21.69 -18.50 -21.74
N ILE A 88 -21.33 -18.81 -20.49
CA ILE A 88 -22.26 -19.35 -19.50
C ILE A 88 -22.77 -18.28 -18.50
N GLY A 89 -22.49 -16.99 -18.76
CA GLY A 89 -23.00 -15.87 -17.98
C GLY A 89 -22.24 -15.56 -16.68
N TYR A 90 -21.03 -16.09 -16.49
CA TYR A 90 -20.23 -15.83 -15.29
C TYR A 90 -19.43 -14.52 -15.34
N LEU A 91 -19.06 -14.05 -16.53
CA LEU A 91 -18.32 -12.81 -16.74
C LEU A 91 -19.15 -11.71 -17.43
N GLN A 92 -20.48 -11.87 -17.46
CA GLN A 92 -21.34 -10.81 -17.99
C GLN A 92 -21.52 -9.73 -16.93
N SER A 93 -21.36 -8.47 -17.33
CA SER A 93 -21.91 -7.34 -16.61
C SER A 93 -23.45 -7.46 -16.70
N ASP A 94 -24.08 -7.83 -15.63
CA ASP A 94 -25.55 -7.99 -15.54
C ASP A 94 -26.22 -6.63 -15.78
N GLU A 95 -26.81 -6.42 -16.95
CA GLU A 95 -27.65 -5.28 -17.28
C GLU A 95 -29.11 -5.44 -16.77
N GLN A 96 -29.45 -6.51 -16.05
CA GLN A 96 -30.81 -6.79 -15.59
C GLN A 96 -30.88 -7.14 -14.12
N SER A 97 -30.50 -6.23 -13.26
CA SER A 97 -30.64 -6.47 -11.84
C SER A 97 -31.28 -5.29 -11.10
N ARG A 98 -32.10 -5.62 -10.06
CA ARG A 98 -32.76 -4.62 -9.19
C ARG A 98 -31.69 -3.81 -8.47
N ALA A 99 -31.79 -2.50 -8.52
CA ALA A 99 -30.81 -1.62 -7.91
C ALA A 99 -30.88 -1.71 -6.39
N VAL A 100 -29.74 -1.90 -5.74
CA VAL A 100 -29.59 -1.66 -4.32
C VAL A 100 -28.89 -0.32 -4.14
N VAL A 101 -29.51 0.54 -3.36
CA VAL A 101 -28.92 1.83 -3.00
C VAL A 101 -28.43 1.76 -1.57
N LEU A 102 -27.18 2.08 -1.36
CA LEU A 102 -26.62 2.22 -0.03
C LEU A 102 -26.76 3.67 0.43
N LEU A 103 -27.49 3.87 1.50
CA LEU A 103 -27.74 5.17 2.12
C LEU A 103 -27.11 5.22 3.50
N GLU A 104 -26.52 6.35 3.83
CA GLU A 104 -26.04 6.66 5.17
C GLU A 104 -26.94 7.72 5.80
N PHE A 105 -27.45 7.41 6.98
CA PHE A 105 -28.32 8.28 7.78
C PHE A 105 -27.57 8.72 9.03
N MET A 106 -27.35 10.01 9.20
CA MET A 106 -26.74 10.58 10.41
C MET A 106 -27.85 10.91 11.41
N LEU A 107 -28.07 10.02 12.37
CA LEU A 107 -29.13 10.15 13.38
C LEU A 107 -28.56 10.62 14.72
N LYS A 108 -29.35 11.37 15.48
CA LYS A 108 -28.97 11.71 16.87
C LYS A 108 -28.87 10.42 17.69
N ASP A 109 -27.80 10.31 18.50
CA ASP A 109 -27.63 9.15 19.37
C ASP A 109 -28.56 9.24 20.57
N ARG A 110 -29.81 8.76 20.37
CA ARG A 110 -30.85 8.67 21.41
C ARG A 110 -31.82 7.53 21.09
N PRO A 111 -32.45 6.94 22.11
CA PRO A 111 -33.43 5.89 21.89
C PRO A 111 -34.54 6.31 20.91
N GLY A 112 -34.83 5.44 19.93
CA GLY A 112 -35.88 5.62 18.93
C GLY A 112 -35.51 6.43 17.70
N SER A 113 -34.35 7.02 17.58
CA SER A 113 -33.95 7.84 16.41
C SER A 113 -34.01 7.08 15.09
N VAL A 114 -33.61 5.81 15.07
CA VAL A 114 -33.70 4.97 13.87
C VAL A 114 -35.15 4.60 13.51
N THR A 115 -36.04 4.61 14.49
CA THR A 115 -37.46 4.19 14.27
C THR A 115 -38.16 5.08 13.27
N GLU A 116 -37.88 6.37 13.23
CA GLU A 116 -38.46 7.31 12.27
C GLU A 116 -38.08 6.95 10.83
N ILE A 117 -36.83 6.62 10.58
CA ILE A 117 -36.36 6.18 9.26
C ILE A 117 -36.96 4.81 8.90
N LEU A 118 -37.01 3.87 9.85
CA LEU A 118 -37.60 2.54 9.59
C LEU A 118 -39.10 2.63 9.24
N ARG A 119 -39.84 3.55 9.84
CA ARG A 119 -41.24 3.81 9.47
C ARG A 119 -41.33 4.36 8.05
N LEU A 120 -40.46 5.29 7.67
CA LEU A 120 -40.43 5.84 6.32
C LEU A 120 -40.10 4.75 5.30
N ILE A 121 -39.10 3.88 5.57
CA ILE A 121 -38.77 2.73 4.75
C ILE A 121 -40.00 1.81 4.55
N GLN A 122 -40.74 1.57 5.62
CA GLN A 122 -41.99 0.77 5.55
C GLN A 122 -43.10 1.47 4.74
N GLU A 123 -43.27 2.77 4.88
CA GLU A 123 -44.24 3.58 4.14
C GLU A 123 -43.99 3.48 2.63
N TYR A 124 -42.74 3.57 2.21
CA TYR A 124 -42.33 3.43 0.80
C TYR A 124 -42.21 1.97 0.34
N ARG A 125 -42.48 1.00 1.22
CA ARG A 125 -42.37 -0.45 0.96
C ARG A 125 -41.01 -0.86 0.41
N LEU A 126 -39.95 -0.20 0.89
CA LEU A 126 -38.60 -0.54 0.56
C LEU A 126 -38.16 -1.72 1.45
N ASN A 127 -37.51 -2.69 0.85
CA ASN A 127 -36.95 -3.80 1.60
C ASN A 127 -35.50 -3.50 1.99
N ILE A 128 -35.15 -3.76 3.24
CA ILE A 128 -33.82 -3.56 3.76
C ILE A 128 -32.97 -4.80 3.46
N SER A 129 -31.86 -4.60 2.84
CA SER A 129 -30.91 -5.65 2.55
C SER A 129 -29.73 -5.68 3.52
N TYR A 130 -29.40 -4.52 4.05
CA TYR A 130 -28.25 -4.33 4.90
C TYR A 130 -28.51 -3.23 5.92
N ILE A 131 -28.10 -3.44 7.15
CA ILE A 131 -28.02 -2.41 8.19
C ILE A 131 -26.69 -2.56 8.91
N SER A 132 -25.97 -1.47 9.06
CA SER A 132 -24.91 -1.35 10.06
C SER A 132 -24.99 0.01 10.74
N SER A 133 -24.60 0.06 11.97
CA SER A 133 -24.45 1.31 12.70
C SER A 133 -23.11 1.33 13.43
N GLN A 134 -22.55 2.54 13.55
CA GLN A 134 -21.28 2.75 14.24
C GLN A 134 -21.47 3.82 15.30
N GLU A 135 -21.05 3.49 16.50
CA GLU A 135 -20.85 4.48 17.54
C GLU A 135 -19.54 5.22 17.25
N ASN A 136 -19.60 6.56 17.15
CA ASN A 136 -18.45 7.38 16.81
C ASN A 136 -18.03 8.34 17.92
N GLY A 137 -18.60 8.16 19.12
CA GLY A 137 -18.29 9.00 20.29
C GLY A 137 -18.76 10.46 20.17
N THR A 138 -19.69 10.74 19.24
CA THR A 138 -20.36 12.04 19.06
C THR A 138 -21.84 11.94 19.43
N ASP A 139 -22.54 13.07 19.43
CA ASP A 139 -24.01 13.11 19.64
C ASP A 139 -24.80 12.52 18.44
N TYR A 140 -24.13 11.98 17.45
CA TYR A 140 -24.73 11.40 16.26
C TYR A 140 -24.16 10.03 15.98
N GLN A 141 -25.03 9.15 15.47
CA GLN A 141 -24.67 7.80 15.03
C GLN A 141 -24.93 7.66 13.53
N ALA A 142 -23.97 7.11 12.81
CA ALA A 142 -24.10 6.81 11.39
C ALA A 142 -24.76 5.44 11.20
N PHE A 143 -25.91 5.40 10.52
CA PHE A 143 -26.58 4.18 10.08
C PHE A 143 -26.41 4.03 8.58
N LYS A 144 -25.80 2.94 8.13
CA LYS A 144 -25.72 2.57 6.72
C LYS A 144 -26.77 1.52 6.45
N MET A 145 -27.63 1.76 5.45
CA MET A 145 -28.69 0.84 5.06
C MET A 145 -28.67 0.63 3.55
N GLY A 146 -28.61 -0.64 3.13
CA GLY A 146 -28.87 -1.03 1.76
C GLY A 146 -30.39 -1.20 1.55
N LEU A 147 -30.96 -0.51 0.59
CA LEU A 147 -32.35 -0.58 0.25
C LEU A 147 -32.58 -1.12 -1.16
N PHE A 148 -33.52 -2.04 -1.33
CA PHE A 148 -33.99 -2.46 -2.64
C PHE A 148 -34.80 -1.37 -3.30
N VAL A 149 -34.44 -1.05 -4.52
CA VAL A 149 -35.14 -0.05 -5.31
C VAL A 149 -35.60 -0.68 -6.61
N GLU A 150 -36.90 -0.82 -6.74
CA GLU A 150 -37.55 -1.24 -7.99
C GLU A 150 -37.93 -0.03 -8.85
N ASP A 151 -38.00 1.17 -8.24
CA ASP A 151 -38.46 2.40 -8.89
C ASP A 151 -37.63 3.58 -8.38
N GLU A 152 -36.87 4.15 -9.29
CA GLU A 152 -35.94 5.27 -9.02
C GLU A 152 -36.68 6.53 -8.54
N ALA A 153 -37.90 6.77 -9.05
CA ALA A 153 -38.72 7.90 -8.62
C ALA A 153 -39.10 7.79 -7.13
N LYS A 154 -39.44 6.58 -6.68
CA LYS A 154 -39.75 6.31 -5.25
C LYS A 154 -38.51 6.50 -4.36
N LEU A 155 -37.33 6.15 -4.86
CA LEU A 155 -36.11 6.39 -4.11
C LEU A 155 -35.83 7.89 -3.93
N HIS A 156 -36.01 8.68 -4.97
CA HIS A 156 -35.84 10.13 -4.89
C HIS A 156 -36.81 10.77 -3.92
N GLU A 157 -38.11 10.34 -3.94
CA GLU A 157 -39.12 10.80 -2.98
C GLU A 157 -38.77 10.38 -1.55
N PHE A 158 -38.38 9.12 -1.36
CA PHE A 158 -37.91 8.60 -0.08
C PHE A 158 -36.72 9.40 0.46
N ALA A 159 -35.69 9.60 -0.39
CA ALA A 159 -34.47 10.33 0.01
C ALA A 159 -34.77 11.79 0.36
N ALA A 160 -35.69 12.45 -0.36
CA ALA A 160 -36.13 13.79 -0.05
C ALA A 160 -36.86 13.86 1.32
N ARG A 161 -37.78 12.92 1.60
CA ARG A 161 -38.46 12.81 2.90
C ARG A 161 -37.51 12.45 4.04
N ALA A 162 -36.55 11.57 3.80
CA ALA A 162 -35.54 11.18 4.79
C ALA A 162 -34.63 12.36 5.18
N LYS A 163 -34.33 13.25 4.25
CA LYS A 163 -33.55 14.48 4.51
C LYS A 163 -34.30 15.49 5.42
N GLU A 164 -35.60 15.40 5.53
CA GLU A 164 -36.38 16.20 6.48
C GLU A 164 -36.19 15.70 7.94
N ILE A 165 -35.80 14.42 8.09
CA ILE A 165 -35.62 13.76 9.40
C ILE A 165 -34.14 13.86 9.85
N CYS A 166 -33.18 13.62 8.94
CA CYS A 166 -31.79 13.59 9.24
C CYS A 166 -30.90 13.90 8.01
N ALA A 167 -29.60 14.07 8.21
CA ALA A 167 -28.66 14.12 7.08
C ALA A 167 -28.60 12.75 6.41
N VAL A 168 -28.78 12.73 5.08
CA VAL A 168 -28.78 11.51 4.24
C VAL A 168 -27.75 11.65 3.14
N ARG A 169 -26.88 10.67 3.02
CA ARG A 169 -25.89 10.55 1.94
C ARG A 169 -26.13 9.27 1.16
N VAL A 170 -26.18 9.36 -0.16
CA VAL A 170 -26.12 8.18 -1.05
C VAL A 170 -24.66 7.78 -1.14
N ILE A 171 -24.33 6.56 -0.71
CA ILE A 171 -22.95 6.07 -0.74
C ILE A 171 -22.68 5.35 -2.05
N ASP A 172 -23.64 4.56 -2.53
CA ASP A 172 -23.50 3.84 -3.79
C ASP A 172 -24.88 3.69 -4.46
N TYR A 173 -24.93 3.93 -5.78
CA TYR A 173 -26.08 3.69 -6.61
C TYR A 173 -25.67 2.81 -7.78
N ASN A 174 -26.03 1.53 -7.71
CA ASN A 174 -25.71 0.60 -8.78
C ASN A 174 -26.98 0.19 -9.54
N HIS A 175 -27.05 0.53 -10.82
CA HIS A 175 -28.15 0.16 -11.71
C HIS A 175 -28.20 -1.34 -12.03
N SER A 176 -27.22 -2.11 -11.63
CA SER A 176 -27.19 -3.55 -11.86
C SER A 176 -27.73 -4.34 -10.69
N GLU A 177 -28.72 -5.20 -10.95
CA GLU A 177 -29.29 -6.13 -9.98
C GLU A 177 -28.34 -7.10 -9.40
N LYS A 178 -28.33 -7.25 -8.18
CA LYS A 178 -28.41 -8.40 -7.26
C LYS A 178 -27.68 -8.12 -5.98
N VAL A 179 -28.49 -7.93 -5.04
CA VAL A 179 -28.72 -8.75 -3.87
C VAL A 179 -27.49 -8.92 -2.97
N TYR A 180 -27.45 -8.14 -1.94
CA TYR A 180 -27.47 -8.36 -0.53
C TYR A 180 -26.28 -9.04 0.09
N ASP A 181 -25.86 -8.47 0.94
CA ASP A 181 -25.24 -8.31 2.18
C ASP A 181 -23.76 -8.01 2.17
N ASN A 182 -22.95 -8.60 1.40
CA ASN A 182 -21.52 -8.31 1.45
C ASN A 182 -20.87 -8.01 0.10
N SER A 183 -21.56 -8.22 -1.03
CA SER A 183 -21.15 -7.64 -2.30
C SER A 183 -21.21 -6.12 -2.25
N ILE A 184 -22.20 -5.57 -1.54
CA ILE A 184 -22.25 -4.16 -1.19
C ILE A 184 -21.03 -3.77 -0.36
N PHE A 185 -20.61 -4.61 0.60
CA PHE A 185 -19.45 -4.30 1.42
C PHE A 185 -18.17 -4.17 0.60
N TYR A 186 -17.80 -5.19 -0.19
CA TYR A 186 -16.56 -5.12 -0.99
C TYR A 186 -16.59 -4.01 -2.01
N ARG A 187 -17.69 -3.91 -2.79
CA ARG A 187 -17.83 -2.90 -3.83
C ARG A 187 -17.90 -1.50 -3.23
N SER A 188 -18.70 -1.30 -2.18
CA SER A 188 -18.80 -0.01 -1.50
C SER A 188 -17.49 0.38 -0.81
N PHE A 189 -16.82 -0.58 -0.16
CA PHE A 189 -15.52 -0.35 0.45
C PHE A 189 -14.47 0.07 -0.59
N VAL A 190 -14.34 -0.71 -1.68
CA VAL A 190 -13.40 -0.42 -2.76
C VAL A 190 -13.75 0.88 -3.48
N HIS A 191 -15.04 1.13 -3.73
CA HIS A 191 -15.50 2.40 -4.30
C HIS A 191 -15.10 3.58 -3.41
N GLY A 192 -15.35 3.48 -2.10
CA GLY A 192 -14.93 4.49 -1.14
C GLY A 192 -13.42 4.74 -1.13
N LEU A 193 -12.61 3.69 -1.18
CA LEU A 193 -11.15 3.82 -1.29
C LEU A 193 -10.74 4.53 -2.58
N MET A 194 -11.37 4.18 -3.71
CA MET A 194 -11.06 4.77 -5.01
C MET A 194 -11.47 6.25 -5.09
N GLU A 195 -12.66 6.60 -4.59
CA GLU A 195 -13.10 8.01 -4.51
C GLU A 195 -12.17 8.83 -3.62
N GLU A 196 -11.85 8.30 -2.43
CA GLU A 196 -10.99 8.97 -1.46
C GLU A 196 -9.59 9.24 -2.01
N THR A 197 -9.02 8.27 -2.71
CA THR A 197 -7.63 8.34 -3.17
C THR A 197 -7.46 8.77 -4.62
N GLY A 198 -8.55 8.87 -5.39
CA GLY A 198 -8.51 9.19 -6.81
C GLY A 198 -7.87 8.11 -7.69
N LEU A 199 -7.94 6.85 -7.27
CA LEU A 199 -7.36 5.73 -8.00
C LEU A 199 -8.06 5.46 -9.33
N PRO A 200 -7.34 5.03 -10.38
CA PRO A 200 -7.92 4.68 -11.66
C PRO A 200 -8.74 3.39 -11.58
N GLU A 201 -9.70 3.21 -12.49
CA GLU A 201 -10.58 2.04 -12.54
C GLU A 201 -9.80 0.71 -12.62
N SER A 202 -8.63 0.70 -13.23
CA SER A 202 -7.73 -0.47 -13.28
C SER A 202 -7.29 -1.00 -11.90
N ALA A 203 -7.39 -0.22 -10.84
CA ALA A 203 -7.06 -0.65 -9.47
C ALA A 203 -8.19 -1.45 -8.81
N ARG A 204 -9.42 -1.35 -9.30
CA ARG A 204 -10.64 -1.91 -8.69
C ARG A 204 -10.53 -3.41 -8.43
N GLU A 205 -10.17 -4.18 -9.45
CA GLU A 205 -10.11 -5.65 -9.35
C GLU A 205 -9.09 -6.10 -8.29
N GLY A 206 -7.90 -5.50 -8.29
CA GLY A 206 -6.86 -5.79 -7.29
C GLY A 206 -7.32 -5.48 -5.87
N LEU A 207 -8.00 -4.35 -5.66
CA LEU A 207 -8.55 -3.99 -4.36
C LEU A 207 -9.66 -4.97 -3.90
N LEU A 208 -10.54 -5.40 -4.80
CA LEU A 208 -11.58 -6.38 -4.50
C LEU A 208 -10.98 -7.73 -4.08
N VAL A 209 -10.03 -8.23 -4.85
CA VAL A 209 -9.34 -9.51 -4.59
C VAL A 209 -8.64 -9.47 -3.24
N ASN A 210 -7.86 -8.44 -2.97
CA ASN A 210 -7.10 -8.34 -1.71
C ASN A 210 -8.03 -8.10 -0.50
N SER A 211 -9.10 -7.35 -0.65
CA SER A 211 -10.13 -7.18 0.40
C SER A 211 -10.81 -8.51 0.73
N ASN A 212 -11.13 -9.33 -0.28
CA ASN A 212 -11.68 -10.66 -0.05
C ASN A 212 -10.70 -11.59 0.67
N LEU A 213 -9.41 -11.56 0.30
CA LEU A 213 -8.37 -12.35 0.97
C LEU A 213 -8.22 -11.95 2.44
N ILE A 214 -8.22 -10.65 2.75
CA ILE A 214 -8.19 -10.14 4.13
C ILE A 214 -9.40 -10.65 4.91
N MET A 215 -10.61 -10.54 4.34
CA MET A 215 -11.84 -10.99 4.99
C MET A 215 -11.78 -12.49 5.30
N GLN A 216 -11.36 -13.30 4.33
CA GLN A 216 -11.21 -14.76 4.52
C GLN A 216 -10.26 -15.08 5.66
N MET A 217 -9.09 -14.43 5.71
CA MET A 217 -8.11 -14.66 6.78
C MET A 217 -8.64 -14.24 8.16
N LEU A 218 -9.39 -13.15 8.23
CA LEU A 218 -9.99 -12.70 9.49
C LEU A 218 -11.07 -13.67 9.96
N ASP A 219 -11.92 -14.14 9.06
CA ASP A 219 -12.98 -15.13 9.36
C ASP A 219 -12.40 -16.47 9.83
N GLU A 220 -11.40 -17.00 9.13
CA GLU A 220 -10.70 -18.25 9.50
C GLU A 220 -10.06 -18.18 10.89
N ASN A 221 -9.66 -16.99 11.34
CA ASN A 221 -9.08 -16.76 12.67
C ASN A 221 -10.10 -16.28 13.72
N GLY A 222 -11.38 -16.21 13.39
CA GLY A 222 -12.44 -15.73 14.30
C GLY A 222 -12.29 -14.25 14.70
N LEU A 223 -11.63 -13.45 13.85
CA LEU A 223 -11.37 -12.03 14.11
C LEU A 223 -12.45 -11.16 13.47
N SER A 224 -12.79 -10.05 14.13
CA SER A 224 -13.74 -9.08 13.59
C SER A 224 -13.10 -8.30 12.43
N PRO A 225 -13.69 -8.31 11.23
CA PRO A 225 -13.14 -7.58 10.08
C PRO A 225 -13.31 -6.06 10.21
N PHE A 226 -14.25 -5.61 10.99
CA PHE A 226 -14.66 -4.21 11.09
C PHE A 226 -13.49 -3.25 11.34
N LYS A 227 -12.72 -3.50 12.42
CA LYS A 227 -11.58 -2.64 12.79
C LYS A 227 -10.50 -2.60 11.72
N THR A 228 -10.27 -3.72 11.04
CA THR A 228 -9.28 -3.82 9.97
C THR A 228 -9.68 -2.94 8.77
N PHE A 229 -10.90 -3.09 8.28
CA PHE A 229 -11.37 -2.31 7.13
C PHE A 229 -11.56 -0.83 7.47
N GLU A 230 -11.99 -0.51 8.70
CA GLU A 230 -12.00 0.87 9.18
C GLU A 230 -10.59 1.48 9.19
N SER A 231 -9.58 0.75 9.67
CA SER A 231 -8.20 1.23 9.68
C SER A 231 -7.65 1.43 8.28
N ILE A 232 -7.97 0.54 7.33
CA ILE A 232 -7.60 0.71 5.92
C ILE A 232 -8.24 1.98 5.34
N SER A 233 -9.54 2.21 5.60
CA SER A 233 -10.22 3.43 5.14
C SER A 233 -9.62 4.69 5.75
N ARG A 234 -9.29 4.67 7.04
CA ARG A 234 -8.66 5.81 7.70
C ARG A 234 -7.25 6.07 7.19
N PHE A 235 -6.50 5.03 6.88
CA PHE A 235 -5.19 5.15 6.24
C PHE A 235 -5.34 5.80 4.85
N ALA A 236 -6.26 5.33 4.01
CA ALA A 236 -6.54 5.91 2.70
C ALA A 236 -6.93 7.40 2.81
N ASN A 237 -7.77 7.75 3.80
CA ASN A 237 -8.14 9.14 4.07
C ASN A 237 -6.93 9.99 4.44
N LEU A 238 -6.05 9.52 5.33
CA LEU A 238 -4.83 10.25 5.68
C LEU A 238 -3.95 10.53 4.46
N LEU A 239 -3.77 9.53 3.59
CA LEU A 239 -3.03 9.69 2.35
C LEU A 239 -3.67 10.77 1.46
N SER A 240 -4.99 10.75 1.34
CA SER A 240 -5.75 11.68 0.48
C SER A 240 -5.69 13.12 0.98
N VAL A 241 -5.96 13.34 2.28
CA VAL A 241 -6.00 14.69 2.86
C VAL A 241 -4.63 15.35 3.06
N SER A 242 -3.55 14.61 2.84
CA SER A 242 -2.17 15.11 2.98
C SER A 242 -1.47 15.41 1.65
N ARG A 243 -2.21 15.48 0.54
CA ARG A 243 -1.69 15.70 -0.82
C ARG A 243 -1.96 17.12 -1.34
N GLY A 244 -1.31 17.43 -2.48
CA GLY A 244 -1.50 18.71 -3.19
C GLY A 244 -1.24 19.89 -2.28
N GLY A 245 -2.14 20.86 -2.23
CA GLY A 245 -2.00 22.05 -1.39
C GLY A 245 -2.00 21.79 0.12
N ALA A 246 -2.34 20.58 0.57
CA ALA A 246 -2.29 20.19 1.97
C ALA A 246 -0.99 19.43 2.33
N PHE A 247 -0.11 19.17 1.36
CA PHE A 247 1.20 18.57 1.62
C PHE A 247 2.07 19.54 2.41
N ALA A 248 2.35 19.24 3.67
CA ALA A 248 3.09 20.10 4.59
C ALA A 248 4.18 19.29 5.30
N PRO A 249 5.30 18.97 4.63
CA PRO A 249 6.40 18.25 5.24
C PRO A 249 7.14 19.14 6.23
N ARG A 250 7.66 18.55 7.31
CA ARG A 250 8.63 19.24 8.15
C ARG A 250 10.00 19.15 7.50
N ILE A 251 10.67 20.31 7.34
CA ILE A 251 12.01 20.37 6.75
C ILE A 251 12.96 20.95 7.79
N THR A 252 14.06 20.22 8.04
CA THR A 252 15.12 20.67 8.94
C THR A 252 16.47 20.55 8.28
N ARG A 253 17.39 21.48 8.62
CA ARG A 253 18.78 21.52 8.10
C ARG A 253 19.76 21.33 9.23
N HIS A 254 20.75 20.49 9.02
CA HIS A 254 21.76 20.11 9.99
C HIS A 254 23.14 20.28 9.38
N SER A 255 23.94 21.21 9.91
CA SER A 255 25.36 21.32 9.56
C SER A 255 26.14 20.23 10.27
N ILE A 256 26.87 19.41 9.53
CA ILE A 256 27.60 18.26 10.04
C ILE A 256 29.11 18.52 10.04
N ALA A 257 29.64 19.06 8.95
CA ALA A 257 31.04 19.39 8.77
C ALA A 257 31.16 20.70 7.97
N ASP A 258 32.39 21.15 7.69
CA ASP A 258 32.63 22.45 7.06
C ASP A 258 31.91 22.62 5.71
N GLN A 259 31.88 21.55 4.91
CA GLN A 259 31.24 21.53 3.60
C GLN A 259 30.12 20.49 3.50
N THR A 260 29.56 20.09 4.65
CA THR A 260 28.53 19.03 4.71
C THR A 260 27.30 19.47 5.50
N GLU A 261 26.15 19.46 4.84
CA GLU A 261 24.82 19.62 5.45
C GLU A 261 23.92 18.42 5.15
N ILE A 262 23.00 18.14 6.05
CA ILE A 262 21.88 17.22 5.84
C ILE A 262 20.58 18.01 5.89
N ILE A 263 19.77 17.88 4.84
CA ILE A 263 18.40 18.39 4.80
C ILE A 263 17.49 17.18 5.03
N LEU A 264 16.78 17.17 6.14
CA LEU A 264 15.80 16.11 6.46
C LEU A 264 14.41 16.61 6.08
N ILE A 265 13.74 15.87 5.21
CA ILE A 265 12.35 16.09 4.79
C ILE A 265 11.51 14.99 5.43
N GLU A 266 10.54 15.40 6.22
CA GLU A 266 9.64 14.52 6.96
C GLU A 266 8.22 14.72 6.42
N PRO A 267 7.76 13.87 5.47
CA PRO A 267 6.43 13.99 4.89
C PRO A 267 5.35 13.65 5.93
N PRO A 268 4.08 14.02 5.68
CA PRO A 268 2.96 13.66 6.56
C PRO A 268 2.78 12.16 6.75
N CYS A 269 3.04 11.36 5.70
CA CYS A 269 2.96 9.89 5.70
C CYS A 269 4.17 9.29 5.00
N GLY A 270 4.58 8.09 5.44
CA GLY A 270 5.74 7.37 4.90
C GLY A 270 7.06 7.79 5.52
N SER A 271 8.15 7.31 4.95
CA SER A 271 9.49 7.54 5.48
C SER A 271 10.00 8.95 5.19
N ASN A 272 10.96 9.37 5.98
CA ASN A 272 11.75 10.58 5.73
C ASN A 272 12.61 10.42 4.46
N THR A 273 12.91 11.55 3.83
CA THR A 273 13.98 11.65 2.82
C THR A 273 15.08 12.53 3.38
N ALA A 274 16.30 12.01 3.48
CA ALA A 274 17.46 12.82 3.83
C ALA A 274 18.26 13.17 2.57
N ILE A 275 18.62 14.45 2.43
CA ILE A 275 19.49 14.94 1.36
C ILE A 275 20.81 15.33 1.99
N ILE A 276 21.86 14.61 1.65
CA ILE A 276 23.23 14.91 2.06
C ILE A 276 23.87 15.75 0.96
N ARG A 277 24.31 16.96 1.29
CA ARG A 277 25.14 17.80 0.41
C ARG A 277 26.52 17.89 1.00
N SER A 278 27.53 17.43 0.27
CA SER A 278 28.91 17.43 0.73
C SER A 278 29.88 17.65 -0.43
N MET A 279 30.79 18.61 -0.28
CA MET A 279 31.84 18.93 -1.26
C MET A 279 31.29 19.20 -2.69
N GLY A 280 30.09 19.75 -2.81
CA GLY A 280 29.44 20.04 -4.09
C GLY A 280 28.68 18.87 -4.72
N GLU A 281 28.65 17.70 -4.08
CA GLU A 281 27.88 16.55 -4.50
C GLU A 281 26.61 16.39 -3.64
N THR A 282 25.60 15.68 -4.17
CA THR A 282 24.33 15.45 -3.50
C THR A 282 23.97 13.96 -3.54
N LEU A 283 23.62 13.41 -2.37
CA LEU A 283 23.14 12.04 -2.19
C LEU A 283 21.83 12.06 -1.40
N PHE A 284 20.88 11.24 -1.82
CA PHE A 284 19.63 11.04 -1.10
C PHE A 284 19.69 9.74 -0.29
N ILE A 285 19.03 9.71 0.87
CA ILE A 285 18.78 8.50 1.67
C ILE A 285 17.27 8.34 1.79
N ASP A 286 16.73 7.25 1.24
CA ASP A 286 15.30 6.93 1.14
C ASP A 286 14.47 8.03 0.43
N CYS A 287 13.26 7.73 0.00
CA CYS A 287 12.51 8.69 -0.82
C CYS A 287 10.98 8.72 -0.60
N GLY A 288 10.49 8.18 0.48
CA GLY A 288 9.06 8.28 0.80
C GLY A 288 8.14 7.49 -0.14
N TYR A 289 6.85 7.79 -0.08
CA TYR A 289 5.81 7.20 -0.94
C TYR A 289 5.76 7.81 -2.33
N ALA A 290 5.44 6.98 -3.33
CA ALA A 290 5.16 7.41 -4.70
C ALA A 290 3.98 8.41 -4.78
N LEU A 291 3.08 8.34 -3.83
CA LEU A 291 1.91 9.19 -3.70
C LEU A 291 2.25 10.70 -3.73
N TYR A 292 3.40 11.09 -3.18
CA TYR A 292 3.85 12.50 -3.07
C TYR A 292 4.78 12.93 -4.20
N ARG A 293 4.74 12.22 -5.34
CA ARG A 293 5.68 12.44 -6.45
C ARG A 293 5.76 13.91 -6.88
N GLU A 294 4.62 14.52 -7.15
CA GLU A 294 4.57 15.90 -7.69
C GLU A 294 5.00 16.93 -6.64
N GLU A 295 4.55 16.73 -5.41
CA GLU A 295 4.90 17.58 -4.28
C GLU A 295 6.39 17.51 -3.95
N MET A 296 6.97 16.29 -3.96
CA MET A 296 8.39 16.09 -3.69
C MET A 296 9.27 16.62 -4.82
N ILE A 297 8.86 16.50 -6.09
CA ILE A 297 9.59 17.11 -7.21
C ILE A 297 9.64 18.64 -7.03
N THR A 298 8.49 19.27 -6.74
CA THR A 298 8.43 20.72 -6.48
C THR A 298 9.35 21.10 -5.33
N LEU A 299 9.32 20.34 -4.25
CA LEU A 299 10.16 20.58 -3.09
C LEU A 299 11.67 20.40 -3.40
N PHE A 300 12.03 19.37 -4.18
CA PHE A 300 13.42 19.17 -4.60
C PHE A 300 13.92 20.33 -5.47
N GLN A 301 13.09 20.86 -6.37
CA GLN A 301 13.42 22.05 -7.18
C GLN A 301 13.62 23.30 -6.32
N GLU A 302 12.83 23.46 -5.25
CA GLU A 302 12.98 24.57 -4.30
C GLU A 302 14.25 24.45 -3.43
N LEU A 303 14.56 23.25 -2.97
CA LEU A 303 15.70 22.99 -2.08
C LEU A 303 17.03 22.88 -2.81
N LEU A 304 17.01 22.44 -4.07
CA LEU A 304 18.17 22.14 -4.92
C LEU A 304 18.00 22.86 -6.28
N PRO A 305 18.48 24.10 -6.43
CA PRO A 305 18.37 24.84 -7.69
C PRO A 305 18.93 24.08 -8.91
N GLU A 306 19.88 23.18 -8.67
CA GLU A 306 20.52 22.30 -9.66
C GLU A 306 19.72 21.03 -9.99
N TRP A 307 18.54 20.80 -9.40
CA TRP A 307 17.76 19.56 -9.50
C TRP A 307 17.60 19.02 -10.91
N GLU A 308 17.31 19.89 -11.88
CA GLU A 308 17.06 19.47 -13.27
C GLU A 308 18.33 18.98 -13.98
N THR A 309 19.49 19.46 -13.57
CA THR A 309 20.76 19.21 -14.27
C THR A 309 21.72 18.31 -13.50
N MET A 310 21.51 18.16 -12.20
CA MET A 310 22.37 17.32 -11.37
C MET A 310 22.16 15.85 -11.64
N LYS A 311 23.21 15.04 -11.43
CA LYS A 311 23.09 13.59 -11.32
C LYS A 311 22.36 13.26 -9.99
N LYS A 312 21.29 12.50 -10.08
CA LYS A 312 20.45 12.12 -8.93
C LYS A 312 20.79 10.72 -8.46
N SER A 313 21.52 10.64 -7.36
CA SER A 313 21.92 9.37 -6.75
C SER A 313 21.22 9.20 -5.39
N ILE A 314 20.69 8.01 -5.15
CA ILE A 314 20.01 7.66 -3.90
C ILE A 314 20.58 6.36 -3.33
N LEU A 315 20.70 6.29 -2.03
CA LEU A 315 20.96 5.08 -1.27
C LEU A 315 19.70 4.75 -0.47
N ILE A 316 19.18 3.55 -0.62
CA ILE A 316 18.04 3.08 0.18
C ILE A 316 18.54 2.28 1.38
N THR A 317 17.90 2.50 2.54
CA THR A 317 18.19 1.72 3.74
C THR A 317 17.67 0.29 3.60
N HIS A 318 16.49 0.13 3.02
CA HIS A 318 15.87 -1.16 2.73
C HIS A 318 14.76 -1.03 1.67
N ALA A 319 14.29 -2.18 1.16
CA ALA A 319 13.30 -2.23 0.08
C ALA A 319 11.87 -2.35 0.65
N ASP A 320 11.37 -1.25 1.20
CA ASP A 320 9.95 -1.15 1.58
C ASP A 320 9.23 -0.05 0.79
N VAL A 321 7.93 -0.14 0.74
CA VAL A 321 7.03 0.66 -0.10
C VAL A 321 7.16 2.17 0.15
N ASP A 322 7.37 2.55 1.40
CA ASP A 322 7.49 3.95 1.79
C ASP A 322 8.93 4.48 1.80
N HIS A 323 9.91 3.63 1.53
CA HIS A 323 11.32 4.02 1.32
C HIS A 323 11.68 4.11 -0.15
N CYS A 324 10.94 3.37 -0.99
CA CYS A 324 11.26 3.15 -2.40
C CYS A 324 10.28 3.80 -3.37
N GLY A 325 9.32 4.59 -2.89
CA GLY A 325 8.21 5.08 -3.73
C GLY A 325 8.65 5.97 -4.90
N LEU A 326 9.70 6.75 -4.75
CA LEU A 326 10.15 7.71 -5.75
C LEU A 326 11.44 7.30 -6.48
N LEU A 327 11.88 6.04 -6.38
CA LEU A 327 13.13 5.57 -7.01
C LEU A 327 13.21 5.85 -8.52
N SER A 328 12.09 5.93 -9.20
CA SER A 328 12.06 6.25 -10.64
C SER A 328 12.60 7.64 -10.97
N LEU A 329 12.67 8.57 -9.99
CA LEU A 329 13.22 9.93 -10.16
C LEU A 329 14.75 9.96 -10.22
N PHE A 330 15.41 8.89 -9.77
CA PHE A 330 16.85 8.85 -9.61
C PHE A 330 17.52 8.16 -10.78
N ASP A 331 18.75 8.62 -11.11
CA ASP A 331 19.57 8.04 -12.17
C ASP A 331 20.28 6.79 -11.69
N GLU A 332 20.70 6.77 -10.40
CA GLU A 332 21.35 5.65 -9.73
C GLU A 332 20.72 5.37 -8.37
N VAL A 333 20.48 4.10 -8.10
CA VAL A 333 19.96 3.59 -6.82
C VAL A 333 21.01 2.66 -6.22
N PHE A 334 21.53 3.00 -5.04
CA PHE A 334 22.43 2.15 -4.27
C PHE A 334 21.64 1.39 -3.20
N ALA A 335 21.97 0.12 -3.02
CA ALA A 335 21.26 -0.75 -2.08
C ALA A 335 22.20 -1.85 -1.55
N SER A 336 21.77 -2.57 -0.52
CA SER A 336 22.33 -3.88 -0.20
C SER A 336 21.91 -4.91 -1.27
N GLU A 337 22.63 -6.03 -1.36
CA GLU A 337 22.30 -7.10 -2.30
C GLU A 337 20.88 -7.66 -2.05
N LYS A 338 20.51 -7.84 -0.77
CA LYS A 338 19.17 -8.32 -0.39
C LYS A 338 18.07 -7.33 -0.75
N SER A 339 18.29 -6.03 -0.55
CA SER A 339 17.32 -5.02 -0.98
C SER A 339 17.18 -4.99 -2.50
N ARG A 340 18.28 -5.14 -3.25
CA ARG A 340 18.25 -5.26 -4.71
C ARG A 340 17.51 -6.52 -5.16
N GLU A 341 17.71 -7.66 -4.49
CA GLU A 341 16.98 -8.90 -4.74
C GLU A 341 15.47 -8.69 -4.59
N CYS A 342 15.03 -8.03 -3.52
CA CYS A 342 13.63 -7.70 -3.27
C CYS A 342 13.05 -6.84 -4.41
N LEU A 343 13.73 -5.75 -4.77
CA LEU A 343 13.29 -4.86 -5.86
C LEU A 343 13.21 -5.59 -7.22
N LEU A 344 14.14 -6.52 -7.48
CA LEU A 344 14.13 -7.35 -8.69
C LEU A 344 12.91 -8.28 -8.72
N LEU A 345 12.61 -8.96 -7.61
CA LEU A 345 11.42 -9.81 -7.49
C LEU A 345 10.14 -9.01 -7.81
N GLU A 346 10.01 -7.82 -7.23
CA GLU A 346 8.86 -6.94 -7.47
C GLU A 346 8.77 -6.46 -8.92
N TYR A 347 9.90 -6.10 -9.54
CA TYR A 347 9.94 -5.70 -10.94
C TYR A 347 9.51 -6.82 -11.89
N GLU A 348 9.84 -8.06 -11.56
CA GLU A 348 9.41 -9.26 -12.28
C GLU A 348 7.94 -9.65 -11.97
N GLY A 349 7.22 -8.87 -11.18
CA GLY A 349 5.85 -9.17 -10.77
C GLY A 349 5.74 -10.31 -9.76
N LYS A 350 6.84 -10.66 -9.09
CA LYS A 350 6.90 -11.66 -8.02
C LYS A 350 6.69 -11.00 -6.66
N ASN A 351 6.45 -11.83 -5.63
CA ASN A 351 6.31 -11.35 -4.27
C ASN A 351 7.65 -10.87 -3.70
N GLY A 352 7.69 -9.63 -3.25
CA GLY A 352 8.77 -9.09 -2.43
C GLY A 352 8.84 -9.79 -1.05
N PHE A 353 9.79 -9.40 -0.22
CA PHE A 353 10.02 -10.10 1.04
C PHE A 353 8.80 -10.09 1.99
N ARG A 354 8.08 -8.99 2.08
CA ARG A 354 6.85 -8.92 2.89
C ARG A 354 5.73 -9.79 2.33
N GLU A 355 5.53 -9.80 1.02
CA GLU A 355 4.48 -10.57 0.36
C GLU A 355 4.76 -12.08 0.28
N GLN A 356 5.99 -12.50 0.55
CA GLN A 356 6.31 -13.93 0.68
C GLN A 356 5.53 -14.57 1.83
N ASN A 357 5.20 -13.80 2.89
CA ASN A 357 4.26 -14.24 3.90
C ASN A 357 2.81 -14.11 3.37
N PRO A 358 2.07 -15.24 3.21
CA PRO A 358 0.70 -15.21 2.67
C PRO A 358 -0.27 -14.36 3.49
N LEU A 359 -0.03 -14.23 4.81
CA LEU A 359 -0.88 -13.42 5.70
C LEU A 359 -0.67 -11.92 5.48
N HIS A 360 0.52 -11.51 5.09
CA HIS A 360 0.85 -10.09 4.87
C HIS A 360 0.50 -9.62 3.46
N ARG A 361 0.62 -10.51 2.48
CA ARG A 361 0.50 -10.20 1.05
C ARG A 361 -0.69 -9.32 0.67
N PRO A 362 -1.95 -9.62 1.03
CA PRO A 362 -3.07 -8.80 0.58
C PRO A 362 -3.09 -7.40 1.18
N TYR A 363 -2.58 -7.23 2.40
CA TYR A 363 -2.45 -5.92 3.03
C TYR A 363 -1.41 -5.06 2.31
N ILE A 364 -0.23 -5.62 2.04
CA ILE A 364 0.84 -4.92 1.32
C ILE A 364 0.41 -4.57 -0.11
N ASN A 365 -0.33 -5.44 -0.79
CA ASN A 365 -0.86 -5.16 -2.12
C ASN A 365 -1.87 -3.98 -2.10
N ILE A 366 -2.71 -3.90 -1.07
CA ILE A 366 -3.58 -2.73 -0.88
C ILE A 366 -2.73 -1.49 -0.62
N CYS A 367 -1.73 -1.56 0.25
CA CYS A 367 -0.82 -0.45 0.53
C CYS A 367 -0.13 0.05 -0.76
N LYS A 368 0.48 -0.84 -1.52
CA LYS A 368 1.12 -0.52 -2.81
C LYS A 368 0.15 0.15 -3.79
N THR A 369 -1.09 -0.33 -3.84
CA THR A 369 -2.13 0.26 -4.69
C THR A 369 -2.51 1.66 -4.23
N LEU A 370 -2.79 1.85 -2.94
CA LEU A 370 -3.17 3.15 -2.36
C LEU A 370 -2.08 4.21 -2.48
N THR A 371 -0.82 3.80 -2.38
CA THR A 371 0.34 4.70 -2.45
C THR A 371 0.87 4.92 -3.87
N GLY A 372 0.34 4.19 -4.85
CA GLY A 372 0.78 4.28 -6.24
C GLY A 372 2.18 3.72 -6.49
N TYR A 373 2.66 2.84 -5.60
CA TYR A 373 3.99 2.25 -5.70
C TYR A 373 4.20 1.50 -7.03
N ARG A 374 5.38 1.66 -7.60
CA ARG A 374 5.84 0.93 -8.79
C ARG A 374 7.31 0.55 -8.62
N PRO A 375 7.66 -0.70 -8.90
CA PRO A 375 9.04 -1.16 -8.86
C PRO A 375 9.93 -0.35 -9.82
N VAL A 376 11.19 -0.15 -9.41
CA VAL A 376 12.20 0.50 -10.24
C VAL A 376 12.84 -0.53 -11.20
N ALA A 377 13.26 -0.05 -12.38
CA ALA A 377 13.97 -0.88 -13.36
C ALA A 377 15.33 -1.38 -12.77
N PRO A 378 15.61 -2.70 -12.86
CA PRO A 378 16.78 -3.32 -12.18
C PRO A 378 18.13 -2.75 -12.61
N GLU A 379 18.27 -2.27 -13.82
CA GLU A 379 19.48 -1.65 -14.36
C GLU A 379 19.87 -0.35 -13.66
N LYS A 380 18.94 0.27 -12.95
CA LYS A 380 19.20 1.44 -12.11
C LYS A 380 19.74 1.08 -10.73
N VAL A 381 19.58 -0.17 -10.29
CA VAL A 381 19.89 -0.59 -8.92
C VAL A 381 21.26 -1.28 -8.87
N THR A 382 22.18 -0.65 -8.16
CA THR A 382 23.52 -1.18 -7.91
C THR A 382 23.60 -1.70 -6.47
N ALA A 383 23.88 -3.00 -6.30
CA ALA A 383 24.24 -3.55 -5.00
C ALA A 383 25.67 -3.18 -4.66
N LEU A 384 25.87 -2.47 -3.56
CA LEU A 384 27.21 -2.07 -3.09
C LEU A 384 27.81 -3.09 -2.12
N TRP A 385 26.96 -3.83 -1.40
CA TRP A 385 27.40 -4.76 -0.36
C TRP A 385 26.60 -6.06 -0.46
N GLY A 386 27.35 -7.17 -0.50
CA GLY A 386 26.79 -8.52 -0.31
C GLY A 386 26.84 -8.92 1.15
N THR A 387 26.03 -9.92 1.51
CA THR A 387 26.06 -10.54 2.82
C THR A 387 26.63 -11.95 2.75
N ASP A 388 27.42 -12.33 3.76
CA ASP A 388 27.69 -13.73 3.99
C ASP A 388 26.39 -14.44 4.41
N GLU A 389 26.10 -15.59 3.82
CA GLU A 389 24.91 -16.41 4.14
C GLU A 389 24.88 -16.84 5.63
N ASP A 390 26.03 -16.80 6.32
CA ASP A 390 26.24 -17.20 7.71
C ASP A 390 26.32 -16.03 8.69
N GLN A 391 25.59 -14.94 8.50
CA GLN A 391 25.57 -13.81 9.43
C GLN A 391 25.23 -14.29 10.86
N LYS A 392 26.20 -14.16 11.78
CA LYS A 392 26.08 -14.62 13.17
C LYS A 392 25.74 -13.51 14.16
N GLU A 393 26.11 -12.28 13.84
CA GLU A 393 25.85 -11.13 14.70
C GLU A 393 24.52 -10.46 14.33
N PRO A 394 23.79 -9.92 15.31
CA PRO A 394 22.53 -9.18 15.02
C PRO A 394 22.75 -8.03 14.05
N LEU A 395 23.88 -7.32 14.16
CA LEU A 395 24.34 -6.32 13.19
C LEU A 395 25.76 -6.66 12.77
N GLN A 396 25.95 -7.01 11.50
CA GLN A 396 27.25 -7.32 10.91
C GLN A 396 27.74 -6.14 10.07
N GLN A 397 28.98 -5.76 10.24
CA GLN A 397 29.63 -4.81 9.33
C GLN A 397 29.85 -5.49 7.98
N ILE A 398 29.28 -4.90 6.93
CA ILE A 398 29.34 -5.44 5.57
C ILE A 398 30.22 -4.60 4.63
N GLY A 399 30.68 -3.43 5.07
CA GLY A 399 31.57 -2.60 4.29
C GLY A 399 31.65 -1.16 4.76
N PHE A 400 32.05 -0.31 3.84
CA PHE A 400 32.22 1.12 4.04
C PHE A 400 31.57 1.88 2.89
N PHE A 401 31.11 3.11 3.18
CA PHE A 401 30.60 4.01 2.18
C PHE A 401 31.15 5.43 2.41
N ARG A 402 31.70 6.04 1.37
CA ARG A 402 32.22 7.41 1.43
C ARG A 402 31.39 8.33 0.56
N PHE A 403 31.05 9.48 1.12
CA PHE A 403 30.38 10.54 0.38
C PHE A 403 30.85 11.92 0.88
N GLY A 404 31.59 12.63 0.04
CA GLY A 404 32.24 13.89 0.41
C GLY A 404 33.14 13.72 1.65
N GLU A 405 32.84 14.51 2.72
CA GLU A 405 33.56 14.43 4.00
C GLU A 405 33.14 13.26 4.88
N LEU A 406 32.03 12.59 4.55
CA LEU A 406 31.45 11.52 5.38
C LEU A 406 32.06 10.15 5.06
N HIS A 407 32.33 9.39 6.12
CA HIS A 407 32.92 8.07 6.05
C HIS A 407 32.12 7.08 6.89
N PHE A 408 31.16 6.43 6.25
CA PHE A 408 30.27 5.49 6.93
C PHE A 408 30.84 4.09 6.99
N GLU A 409 30.77 3.48 8.17
CA GLU A 409 30.72 2.04 8.31
C GLU A 409 29.29 1.57 8.04
N VAL A 410 29.15 0.51 7.24
CA VAL A 410 27.84 -0.02 6.83
C VAL A 410 27.60 -1.33 7.55
N TYR A 411 26.50 -1.36 8.28
CA TYR A 411 26.05 -2.54 9.02
C TYR A 411 24.73 -3.05 8.44
N GLN A 412 24.55 -4.36 8.43
CA GLN A 412 23.31 -4.99 8.02
C GLN A 412 22.77 -5.86 9.16
N GLY A 413 21.44 -5.76 9.37
CA GLY A 413 20.70 -6.62 10.28
C GLY A 413 20.42 -8.02 9.71
N GLN A 414 20.01 -8.95 10.56
CA GLN A 414 19.55 -10.28 10.15
C GLN A 414 18.12 -10.29 9.58
N GLY A 415 17.50 -9.11 9.42
CA GLY A 415 16.15 -8.95 8.91
C GLY A 415 15.10 -8.83 10.02
N GLY A 416 15.44 -8.21 11.13
CA GLY A 416 14.49 -7.96 12.20
C GLY A 416 13.34 -7.09 11.73
N HIS A 417 13.61 -5.95 11.11
CA HIS A 417 12.61 -5.15 10.44
C HIS A 417 12.34 -5.71 9.04
N LEU A 418 13.34 -5.64 8.14
CA LEU A 418 13.25 -6.22 6.81
C LEU A 418 14.61 -6.81 6.37
N PRO A 419 14.65 -7.98 5.65
CA PRO A 419 15.90 -8.51 5.12
C PRO A 419 16.60 -7.50 4.21
N GLY A 420 17.90 -7.29 4.46
CA GLY A 420 18.70 -6.37 3.68
C GLY A 420 18.75 -4.94 4.18
N GLU A 421 18.04 -4.62 5.28
CA GLU A 421 18.11 -3.30 5.89
C GLU A 421 19.51 -2.99 6.41
N ILE A 422 20.00 -1.77 6.10
CA ILE A 422 21.33 -1.31 6.48
C ILE A 422 21.27 -0.10 7.40
N ILE A 423 22.30 -0.02 8.25
CA ILE A 423 22.59 1.13 9.10
C ILE A 423 23.92 1.72 8.65
N LEU A 424 23.99 3.04 8.52
CA LEU A 424 25.19 3.80 8.19
C LEU A 424 25.67 4.53 9.44
N ILE A 425 26.92 4.37 9.86
CA ILE A 425 27.49 5.04 11.04
C ILE A 425 28.78 5.76 10.64
N ASP A 426 28.81 7.08 10.81
CA ASP A 426 30.05 7.87 10.72
C ASP A 426 30.52 8.23 12.14
N TYR A 427 31.59 7.56 12.58
CA TYR A 427 32.17 7.75 13.91
C TYR A 427 32.97 9.05 14.03
N THR A 428 33.38 9.65 12.91
CA THR A 428 34.14 10.91 12.92
C THR A 428 33.20 12.08 13.22
N HIS A 429 32.03 12.09 12.60
CA HIS A 429 31.06 13.18 12.74
C HIS A 429 29.94 12.85 13.73
N HIS A 430 29.97 11.65 14.33
CA HIS A 430 28.95 11.15 15.27
C HIS A 430 27.52 11.23 14.68
N ILE A 431 27.36 10.74 13.44
CA ILE A 431 26.05 10.66 12.80
C ILE A 431 25.73 9.21 12.42
N ALA A 432 24.45 8.88 12.40
CA ALA A 432 23.96 7.59 11.92
C ALA A 432 22.65 7.73 11.15
N PHE A 433 22.50 6.93 10.06
CA PHE A 433 21.22 6.67 9.40
C PHE A 433 20.81 5.25 9.72
N THR A 434 19.61 5.05 10.23
CA THR A 434 19.21 3.80 10.87
C THR A 434 18.03 3.10 10.20
N GLY A 435 17.52 3.64 9.09
CA GLY A 435 16.30 3.10 8.50
C GLY A 435 15.19 3.03 9.57
N ASP A 436 14.53 1.88 9.63
CA ASP A 436 13.46 1.59 10.58
C ASP A 436 13.93 0.80 11.82
N VAL A 437 15.17 0.32 11.85
CA VAL A 437 15.72 -0.32 13.06
C VAL A 437 15.61 0.61 14.28
N PHE A 438 15.84 1.92 14.08
CA PHE A 438 15.65 2.93 15.12
C PHE A 438 14.92 4.14 14.55
N ILE A 439 13.69 4.39 15.04
CA ILE A 439 12.86 5.54 14.68
C ILE A 439 12.59 6.42 15.90
N ASN A 440 12.39 7.74 15.69
CA ASN A 440 12.10 8.67 16.78
C ASN A 440 10.60 8.97 16.89
N THR A 441 9.82 8.05 17.45
CA THR A 441 8.37 8.17 17.60
C THR A 441 7.93 9.42 18.41
N HIS A 442 8.74 9.87 19.37
CA HIS A 442 8.45 11.07 20.15
C HIS A 442 8.59 12.35 19.32
N GLY A 443 9.49 12.32 18.33
CA GLY A 443 9.74 13.44 17.43
C GLY A 443 8.78 13.53 16.23
N MET A 444 7.84 12.62 16.08
CA MET A 444 6.86 12.64 14.98
C MET A 444 5.92 13.83 15.06
N THR A 445 5.53 14.38 13.90
CA THR A 445 4.44 15.36 13.77
C THR A 445 3.10 14.72 14.15
N ARG A 446 2.02 15.52 14.21
CA ARG A 446 0.67 15.03 14.47
C ARG A 446 0.21 14.07 13.36
N GLU A 447 0.50 14.42 12.12
CA GLU A 447 0.16 13.66 10.91
C GLU A 447 0.92 12.33 10.89
N GLN A 448 2.23 12.37 11.14
CA GLN A 448 3.05 11.15 11.23
C GLN A 448 2.60 10.22 12.36
N LYS A 449 2.17 10.76 13.51
CA LYS A 449 1.59 9.95 14.60
C LYS A 449 0.29 9.28 14.18
N ALA A 450 -0.59 10.01 13.47
CA ALA A 450 -1.83 9.45 12.96
C ALA A 450 -1.56 8.35 11.92
N TYR A 451 -0.65 8.60 10.99
CA TYR A 451 -0.17 7.61 10.02
C TYR A 451 0.34 6.34 10.72
N ASN A 452 1.22 6.49 11.71
CA ASN A 452 1.83 5.37 12.43
C ASN A 452 0.82 4.52 13.24
N GLN A 453 -0.40 5.01 13.45
CA GLN A 453 -1.49 4.23 14.05
C GLN A 453 -2.13 3.25 13.05
N TYR A 454 -2.19 3.60 11.77
CA TYR A 454 -2.92 2.85 10.75
C TYR A 454 -2.02 2.07 9.81
N ALA A 455 -0.81 2.56 9.53
CA ALA A 455 0.16 1.87 8.68
C ALA A 455 0.44 0.42 9.11
N PRO A 456 0.57 0.10 10.41
CA PRO A 456 0.81 -1.28 10.86
C PRO A 456 -0.28 -2.28 10.44
N VAL A 457 -1.51 -1.83 10.21
CA VAL A 457 -2.59 -2.70 9.72
C VAL A 457 -2.28 -3.21 8.32
N LEU A 458 -1.77 -2.34 7.43
CA LEU A 458 -1.44 -2.71 6.05
C LEU A 458 -0.11 -3.44 5.94
N MET A 459 0.72 -3.35 6.96
CA MET A 459 1.98 -4.07 7.05
C MET A 459 1.87 -5.33 7.93
N THR A 460 0.72 -5.56 8.59
CA THR A 460 0.39 -6.64 9.55
C THR A 460 1.34 -6.76 10.74
N SER A 461 2.58 -6.35 10.58
CA SER A 461 3.61 -6.09 11.58
C SER A 461 4.57 -5.11 10.93
N VAL A 462 4.98 -4.09 11.64
CA VAL A 462 6.02 -3.16 11.17
C VAL A 462 7.33 -3.93 10.98
N ASP A 463 7.66 -4.81 11.92
CA ASP A 463 8.86 -5.64 11.88
C ASP A 463 8.53 -7.06 11.40
N THR A 464 9.36 -7.63 10.55
CA THR A 464 9.28 -9.05 10.15
C THR A 464 9.50 -9.97 11.35
N ASN A 465 10.44 -9.58 12.23
CA ASN A 465 10.70 -10.24 13.51
C ASN A 465 10.96 -9.17 14.59
N PRO A 466 9.93 -8.80 15.39
CA PRO A 466 10.05 -7.73 16.38
C PRO A 466 11.11 -7.96 17.46
N GLU A 467 11.32 -9.22 17.88
CA GLU A 467 12.34 -9.56 18.89
C GLU A 467 13.74 -9.35 18.33
N LEU A 468 13.97 -9.78 17.10
CA LEU A 468 15.23 -9.60 16.39
C LEU A 468 15.49 -8.12 16.10
N CYS A 469 14.50 -7.37 15.62
CA CYS A 469 14.62 -5.92 15.42
C CYS A 469 14.97 -5.19 16.71
N ALA A 470 14.36 -5.58 17.83
CA ALA A 470 14.71 -5.03 19.13
C ALA A 470 16.15 -5.38 19.57
N LEU A 471 16.65 -6.55 19.18
CA LEU A 471 18.05 -6.94 19.42
C LEU A 471 19.01 -6.15 18.53
N GLU A 472 18.71 -6.01 17.24
CA GLU A 472 19.47 -5.18 16.29
C GLU A 472 19.57 -3.74 16.76
N ARG A 473 18.44 -3.17 17.22
CA ARG A 473 18.39 -1.82 17.80
C ARG A 473 19.27 -1.67 19.04
N ARG A 474 19.25 -2.63 19.96
CA ARG A 474 20.14 -2.62 21.13
C ARG A 474 21.60 -2.72 20.72
N THR A 475 21.91 -3.59 19.76
CA THR A 475 23.28 -3.76 19.26
C THR A 475 23.78 -2.47 18.58
N PHE A 476 22.94 -1.81 17.79
CA PHE A 476 23.25 -0.48 17.23
C PHE A 476 23.59 0.53 18.33
N MET A 477 22.73 0.66 19.34
CA MET A 477 22.96 1.62 20.44
C MET A 477 24.26 1.33 21.22
N GLN A 478 24.64 0.05 21.35
CA GLN A 478 25.89 -0.36 22.01
C GLN A 478 27.15 -0.07 21.16
N ARG A 479 26.99 0.02 19.83
CA ARG A 479 28.13 0.37 18.94
C ARG A 479 28.45 1.86 18.95
N LEU A 480 27.54 2.71 19.41
CA LEU A 480 27.80 4.14 19.49
C LEU A 480 28.87 4.43 20.57
N GLY A 481 29.98 5.01 20.18
CA GLY A 481 31.04 5.45 21.11
C GLY A 481 30.61 6.67 21.93
N ALA A 482 31.40 6.99 22.95
CA ALA A 482 31.17 8.18 23.78
C ALA A 482 31.13 9.46 22.94
N GLY A 483 30.15 10.32 23.19
CA GLY A 483 29.97 11.55 22.43
C GLY A 483 28.51 11.94 22.26
N SER A 484 28.29 13.03 21.54
CA SER A 484 26.96 13.52 21.17
C SER A 484 26.64 13.08 19.74
N TRP A 485 25.71 12.15 19.59
CA TRP A 485 25.31 11.56 18.31
C TRP A 485 24.08 12.23 17.75
N GLN A 486 24.03 12.38 16.44
CA GLN A 486 22.84 12.74 15.67
C GLN A 486 22.34 11.51 14.91
N ILE A 487 21.20 10.98 15.30
CA ILE A 487 20.61 9.77 14.71
C ILE A 487 19.44 10.18 13.80
N PHE A 488 19.55 9.87 12.53
CA PHE A 488 18.55 10.08 11.49
C PHE A 488 17.82 8.74 11.22
N GLY A 489 16.70 8.54 11.88
CA GLY A 489 15.81 7.42 11.59
C GLY A 489 14.92 7.72 10.41
N ALA A 490 14.33 6.71 9.80
CA ALA A 490 13.45 6.92 8.66
C ALA A 490 12.07 7.50 9.02
N HIS A 491 11.71 7.52 10.30
CA HIS A 491 10.47 8.14 10.76
C HIS A 491 10.70 9.05 11.97
N GLY A 492 10.05 10.23 11.91
CA GLY A 492 10.19 11.26 12.94
C GLY A 492 11.47 12.08 12.80
N MET A 493 11.60 13.11 13.62
CA MET A 493 12.76 14.01 13.57
C MET A 493 14.05 13.33 14.01
N LYS A 494 15.17 13.90 13.59
CA LYS A 494 16.51 13.55 14.09
C LYS A 494 16.51 13.44 15.63
N LYS A 495 17.19 12.43 16.16
CA LYS A 495 17.38 12.21 17.59
C LYS A 495 18.81 12.60 17.98
N ASP A 496 18.94 13.58 18.89
CA ASP A 496 20.20 13.82 19.59
C ASP A 496 20.32 12.83 20.74
N TYR A 497 21.45 12.13 20.80
CA TYR A 497 21.70 11.06 21.77
C TYR A 497 23.11 11.19 22.36
N GLN A 498 23.17 11.29 23.69
CA GLN A 498 24.42 11.43 24.41
C GLN A 498 24.87 10.10 24.98
N VAL A 499 26.04 9.62 24.56
CA VAL A 499 26.69 8.44 25.13
C VAL A 499 27.76 8.91 26.12
N GLN A 500 27.68 8.47 27.38
CA GLN A 500 28.65 8.80 28.42
C GLN A 500 29.90 7.93 28.27
N ALA A 501 31.08 8.50 28.55
CA ALA A 501 32.32 7.72 28.59
C ALA A 501 32.27 6.73 29.77
N GLY A 502 32.36 5.42 29.48
CA GLY A 502 32.41 4.36 30.48
C GLY A 502 31.10 3.67 30.82
N SER A 503 30.04 3.84 30.00
CA SER A 503 28.82 3.04 30.07
C SER A 503 28.89 1.74 29.29
#